data_e8afac985a20072c8a3a98577677aa0f
#
_entry.id   e8afac985a20072c8a3a98577677aa0f
#
_cell.length_a   1.000
_cell.length_b   1.000
_cell.length_c   1.000
_cell.angle_alpha   90.00
_cell.angle_beta   90.00
_cell.angle_gamma   90.00
#
_symmetry.space_group_name_H-M   'P 1'
#
loop_
_entity.id
_entity.type
_entity.pdbx_description
1 polymer ?
#
loop_
_entity_poly.entity_id
_entity_poly.type
_entity_poly.pdbx_seq_one_letter_code
_entity_poly.pdbx_strand_id
1 'polypeptide(L)'
;YARVSTEDQNLDLQIDALKQAGCDKIIEETASGTKTDRCGLEKVLEHLRKGDTLVVWKLDRLGRSLQHLIKIVNDLREKGIYFKSIQENLDTSSSGGKLIFHIFGALAEFERDVIRERTLAGLSAARSRGRVGGRPRVMDDRKVQLAKILLADEANSVDDVCETLRVSRATLYRYLKE
;
A
#
# COMPACT_ATOMS: atom_id res chain seq x y z
N TYR A 1 2.26 10.55 20.02
CA TYR A 1 2.13 10.95 18.60
C TYR A 1 0.68 11.25 18.27
N ALA A 2 0.43 12.43 17.73
CA ALA A 2 -0.88 12.89 17.28
C ALA A 2 -0.84 13.12 15.76
N ARG A 3 -1.88 12.65 15.04
CA ARG A 3 -2.00 12.85 13.60
C ARG A 3 -3.40 13.30 13.23
N VAL A 4 -3.48 14.33 12.39
CA VAL A 4 -4.73 14.80 11.79
C VAL A 4 -4.64 14.76 10.27
N SER A 5 -5.78 14.54 9.63
CA SER A 5 -5.98 14.89 8.23
C SER A 5 -6.44 16.36 8.16
N THR A 6 -6.29 17.03 7.02
CA THR A 6 -6.73 18.43 6.82
C THR A 6 -8.21 18.67 7.10
N GLU A 7 -9.03 17.61 7.23
CA GLU A 7 -10.46 17.65 7.53
C GLU A 7 -10.79 17.33 9.00
N ASP A 8 -9.85 16.87 9.80
CA ASP A 8 -10.07 16.47 11.20
C ASP A 8 -9.85 17.65 12.15
N GLN A 9 -10.93 18.22 12.63
CA GLN A 9 -10.94 19.30 13.65
C GLN A 9 -10.62 18.82 15.08
N ASN A 10 -10.17 17.57 15.26
CA ASN A 10 -10.02 16.92 16.58
C ASN A 10 -8.56 16.77 17.07
N LEU A 11 -7.66 17.68 16.68
CA LEU A 11 -6.28 17.63 17.19
C LEU A 11 -6.24 17.90 18.68
N ASP A 12 -7.01 18.87 19.16
CA ASP A 12 -7.03 19.27 20.57
C ASP A 12 -7.46 18.09 21.47
N LEU A 13 -8.48 17.34 21.07
CA LEU A 13 -8.91 16.13 21.80
C LEU A 13 -7.81 15.06 21.90
N GLN A 14 -7.02 14.88 20.83
CA GLN A 14 -5.91 13.93 20.86
C GLN A 14 -4.80 14.44 21.78
N ILE A 15 -4.47 15.72 21.70
CA ILE A 15 -3.43 16.34 22.53
C ILE A 15 -3.83 16.27 24.01
N ASP A 16 -5.07 16.60 24.35
CA ASP A 16 -5.55 16.55 25.72
C ASP A 16 -5.53 15.12 26.27
N ALA A 17 -5.96 14.14 25.49
CA ALA A 17 -5.90 12.73 25.88
C ALA A 17 -4.45 12.25 26.09
N LEU A 18 -3.51 12.68 25.23
CA LEU A 18 -2.08 12.35 25.38
C LEU A 18 -1.47 13.02 26.61
N LYS A 19 -1.82 14.27 26.90
CA LYS A 19 -1.40 14.97 28.13
C LYS A 19 -1.92 14.26 29.37
N GLN A 20 -3.22 13.88 29.38
CA GLN A 20 -3.82 13.12 30.49
C GLN A 20 -3.17 11.73 30.68
N ALA A 21 -2.71 11.12 29.59
CA ALA A 21 -1.97 9.86 29.64
C ALA A 21 -0.53 10.00 30.18
N GLY A 22 -0.07 11.23 30.50
CA GLY A 22 1.25 11.50 31.06
C GLY A 22 2.39 11.49 30.04
N CYS A 23 2.11 11.87 28.79
CA CYS A 23 3.16 11.95 27.76
C CYS A 23 4.08 13.14 28.01
N ASP A 24 5.39 12.90 28.13
CA ASP A 24 6.41 13.93 28.31
C ASP A 24 6.62 14.78 27.05
N LYS A 25 6.47 14.17 25.88
CA LYS A 25 6.65 14.82 24.58
C LYS A 25 5.55 14.43 23.63
N ILE A 26 4.92 15.43 23.01
CA ILE A 26 3.88 15.22 21.99
C ILE A 26 4.44 15.72 20.65
N ILE A 27 4.40 14.87 19.63
CA ILE A 27 4.79 15.20 18.26
C ILE A 27 3.53 15.13 17.40
N GLU A 28 3.25 16.24 16.75
CA GLU A 28 2.06 16.41 15.91
C GLU A 28 2.43 16.27 14.44
N GLU A 29 1.55 15.66 13.67
CA GLU A 29 1.68 15.53 12.22
C GLU A 29 0.38 15.88 11.52
N THR A 30 0.45 16.82 10.58
CA THR A 30 -0.66 17.14 9.70
C THR A 30 -0.45 16.44 8.36
N ALA A 31 -1.26 15.42 8.06
CA ALA A 31 -1.21 14.69 6.81
C ALA A 31 -1.97 15.42 5.73
N SER A 32 -1.30 16.09 4.79
CA SER A 32 -1.92 16.52 3.53
C SER A 32 -2.18 15.29 2.66
N GLY A 33 -3.40 15.14 2.11
CA GLY A 33 -3.89 13.91 1.46
C GLY A 33 -3.11 13.36 0.27
N THR A 34 -2.03 14.02 -0.18
CA THR A 34 -1.22 13.62 -1.34
C THR A 34 0.21 13.23 -1.01
N LYS A 35 0.75 13.57 0.17
CA LYS A 35 2.14 13.24 0.52
C LYS A 35 2.22 12.02 1.43
N THR A 36 2.96 11.03 0.94
CA THR A 36 3.25 9.75 1.61
C THR A 36 4.20 9.89 2.79
N ASP A 37 4.84 11.05 2.95
CA ASP A 37 5.89 11.30 3.94
C ASP A 37 5.30 11.42 5.35
N ARG A 38 5.76 10.59 6.24
CA ARG A 38 5.43 10.58 7.67
C ARG A 38 6.62 11.10 8.49
N CYS A 39 7.06 12.30 8.14
CA CYS A 39 8.20 12.93 8.82
C CYS A 39 7.98 13.08 10.34
N GLY A 40 6.72 13.22 10.78
CA GLY A 40 6.38 13.26 12.21
C GLY A 40 6.59 11.92 12.89
N LEU A 41 6.13 10.83 12.30
CA LEU A 41 6.33 9.48 12.83
C LEU A 41 7.81 9.10 12.84
N GLU A 42 8.54 9.38 11.76
CA GLU A 42 9.98 9.13 11.67
C GLU A 42 10.73 9.86 12.79
N LYS A 43 10.44 11.14 13.01
CA LYS A 43 11.01 11.93 14.12
C LYS A 43 10.70 11.31 15.48
N VAL A 44 9.46 10.80 15.68
CA VAL A 44 9.12 10.09 16.92
C VAL A 44 10.02 8.87 17.09
N LEU A 45 10.11 8.03 16.06
CA LEU A 45 10.89 6.78 16.09
C LEU A 45 12.39 6.99 16.31
N GLU A 46 12.93 8.12 15.85
CA GLU A 46 14.31 8.52 16.07
C GLU A 46 14.59 8.98 17.51
N HIS A 47 13.57 9.54 18.18
CA HIS A 47 13.72 10.04 19.56
C HIS A 47 13.51 8.96 20.61
N LEU A 48 12.76 7.90 20.29
CA LEU A 48 12.43 6.84 21.22
C LEU A 48 13.64 5.96 21.55
N ARG A 49 13.78 5.63 22.82
CA ARG A 49 14.83 4.78 23.37
C ARG A 49 14.24 3.50 23.96
N LYS A 50 15.06 2.51 24.21
CA LYS A 50 14.67 1.29 24.90
C LYS A 50 14.05 1.62 26.26
N GLY A 51 12.89 1.09 26.51
CA GLY A 51 12.09 1.35 27.73
C GLY A 51 11.03 2.44 27.56
N ASP A 52 11.12 3.28 26.53
CA ASP A 52 10.09 4.28 26.24
C ASP A 52 8.78 3.66 25.75
N THR A 53 7.71 4.44 25.82
CA THR A 53 6.39 4.04 25.32
C THR A 53 5.91 5.02 24.25
N LEU A 54 5.65 4.54 23.07
CA LEU A 54 4.93 5.30 22.04
C LEU A 54 3.43 5.28 22.34
N VAL A 55 2.85 6.45 22.60
CA VAL A 55 1.42 6.58 22.88
C VAL A 55 0.69 7.23 21.72
N VAL A 56 -0.45 6.67 21.33
CA VAL A 56 -1.37 7.25 20.34
C VAL A 56 -2.78 7.31 20.91
N TRP A 57 -3.59 8.21 20.42
CA TRP A 57 -4.98 8.31 20.82
C TRP A 57 -5.82 7.13 20.33
N LYS A 58 -5.63 6.72 19.04
CA LYS A 58 -6.27 5.57 18.37
C LYS A 58 -5.29 4.86 17.47
N LEU A 59 -5.53 3.56 17.21
CA LEU A 59 -4.71 2.73 16.33
C LEU A 59 -4.62 3.27 14.89
N ASP A 60 -5.70 3.85 14.37
CA ASP A 60 -5.77 4.43 13.03
C ASP A 60 -4.88 5.67 12.85
N ARG A 61 -4.48 6.32 13.94
CA ARG A 61 -3.51 7.42 13.92
C ARG A 61 -2.10 6.94 13.59
N LEU A 62 -1.74 5.72 14.01
CA LEU A 62 -0.41 5.14 13.75
C LEU A 62 -0.35 4.39 12.42
N GLY A 63 -1.26 3.44 12.20
CA GLY A 63 -1.28 2.58 11.00
C GLY A 63 -2.20 3.10 9.89
N ARG A 64 -1.83 2.90 8.61
CA ARG A 64 -2.72 3.09 7.45
C ARG A 64 -3.54 1.83 7.15
N SER A 65 -3.09 0.71 7.65
CA SER A 65 -3.73 -0.60 7.58
C SER A 65 -3.32 -1.39 8.81
N LEU A 66 -4.06 -2.44 9.12
CA LEU A 66 -3.74 -3.33 10.23
C LEU A 66 -2.33 -3.95 10.07
N GLN A 67 -1.97 -4.37 8.85
CA GLN A 67 -0.63 -4.90 8.55
C GLN A 67 0.48 -3.88 8.80
N HIS A 68 0.26 -2.62 8.40
CA HIS A 68 1.24 -1.56 8.64
C HIS A 68 1.38 -1.24 10.13
N LEU A 69 0.27 -1.23 10.87
CA LEU A 69 0.29 -1.08 12.34
C LEU A 69 1.11 -2.18 13.01
N ILE A 70 0.86 -3.44 12.63
CA ILE A 70 1.57 -4.61 13.18
C ILE A 70 3.05 -4.52 12.90
N LYS A 71 3.45 -4.11 11.69
CA LYS A 71 4.85 -3.90 11.34
C LYS A 71 5.50 -2.87 12.27
N ILE A 72 4.90 -1.68 12.41
CA ILE A 72 5.45 -0.61 13.27
C ILE A 72 5.61 -1.11 14.71
N VAL A 73 4.59 -1.76 15.28
CA VAL A 73 4.64 -2.21 16.68
C VAL A 73 5.64 -3.36 16.87
N ASN A 74 5.84 -4.22 15.88
CA ASN A 74 6.92 -5.22 15.91
C ASN A 74 8.30 -4.57 15.87
N ASP A 75 8.51 -3.58 15.00
CA ASP A 75 9.76 -2.81 14.91
C ASP A 75 10.06 -2.09 16.24
N LEU A 76 9.03 -1.53 16.90
CA LEU A 76 9.17 -0.95 18.24
C LEU A 76 9.57 -1.99 19.27
N ARG A 77 8.92 -3.16 19.27
CA ARG A 77 9.23 -4.26 20.20
C ARG A 77 10.67 -4.75 20.05
N GLU A 78 11.17 -4.88 18.82
CA GLU A 78 12.57 -5.27 18.54
C GLU A 78 13.56 -4.27 19.13
N LYS A 79 13.19 -2.99 19.14
CA LYS A 79 13.98 -1.91 19.77
C LYS A 79 13.77 -1.82 21.29
N GLY A 80 12.92 -2.65 21.87
CA GLY A 80 12.58 -2.63 23.28
C GLY A 80 11.71 -1.44 23.70
N ILE A 81 10.93 -0.89 22.77
CA ILE A 81 10.00 0.22 22.96
C ILE A 81 8.59 -0.34 23.08
N TYR A 82 7.81 0.19 24.01
CA TYR A 82 6.43 -0.19 24.21
C TYR A 82 5.49 0.66 23.37
N PHE A 83 4.29 0.13 23.12
CA PHE A 83 3.24 0.82 22.40
C PHE A 83 1.95 0.87 23.22
N LYS A 84 1.29 2.02 23.24
CA LYS A 84 0.01 2.21 23.91
C LYS A 84 -0.99 2.95 23.04
N SER A 85 -2.21 2.44 22.92
CA SER A 85 -3.36 3.12 22.33
C SER A 85 -4.38 3.41 23.41
N ILE A 86 -4.82 4.68 23.52
CA ILE A 86 -5.68 5.14 24.61
C ILE A 86 -7.11 4.63 24.41
N GLN A 87 -7.67 4.81 23.23
CA GLN A 87 -9.07 4.48 22.96
C GLN A 87 -9.35 2.97 22.98
N GLU A 88 -8.47 2.15 22.45
CA GLU A 88 -8.60 0.71 22.46
C GLU A 88 -8.08 0.07 23.74
N ASN A 89 -7.58 0.90 24.68
CA ASN A 89 -7.00 0.43 25.95
C ASN A 89 -5.95 -0.69 25.75
N LEU A 90 -5.14 -0.56 24.72
CA LEU A 90 -4.11 -1.52 24.37
C LEU A 90 -2.76 -1.01 24.86
N ASP A 91 -2.05 -1.84 25.64
CA ASP A 91 -0.74 -1.51 26.20
C ASP A 91 0.18 -2.72 26.09
N THR A 92 1.17 -2.65 25.20
CA THR A 92 2.12 -3.75 24.96
C THR A 92 3.17 -3.91 26.06
N SER A 93 3.20 -3.06 27.07
CA SER A 93 4.03 -3.29 28.27
C SER A 93 3.45 -4.41 29.12
N SER A 94 2.14 -4.60 29.10
CA SER A 94 1.44 -5.66 29.82
C SER A 94 1.39 -6.97 29.02
N SER A 95 1.30 -8.11 29.74
CA SER A 95 1.13 -9.43 29.12
C SER A 95 -0.20 -9.54 28.35
N GLY A 96 -1.28 -8.95 28.89
CA GLY A 96 -2.59 -8.91 28.24
C GLY A 96 -2.57 -8.11 26.94
N GLY A 97 -1.94 -6.93 26.94
CA GLY A 97 -1.80 -6.12 25.73
C GLY A 97 -0.94 -6.78 24.66
N LYS A 98 0.13 -7.50 25.05
CA LYS A 98 0.92 -8.33 24.13
C LYS A 98 0.06 -9.41 23.48
N LEU A 99 -0.75 -10.12 24.26
CA LEU A 99 -1.65 -11.16 23.74
C LEU A 99 -2.63 -10.58 22.73
N ILE A 100 -3.31 -9.48 23.07
CA ILE A 100 -4.26 -8.81 22.17
C ILE A 100 -3.56 -8.41 20.87
N PHE A 101 -2.35 -7.86 20.97
CA PHE A 101 -1.58 -7.47 19.78
C PHE A 101 -1.21 -8.68 18.90
N HIS A 102 -0.87 -9.83 19.48
CA HIS A 102 -0.64 -11.07 18.72
C HIS A 102 -1.91 -11.57 18.03
N ILE A 103 -3.08 -11.44 18.68
CA ILE A 103 -4.37 -11.77 18.06
C ILE A 103 -4.63 -10.90 16.83
N PHE A 104 -4.40 -9.57 16.91
CA PHE A 104 -4.51 -8.69 15.74
C PHE A 104 -3.54 -9.07 14.63
N GLY A 105 -2.32 -9.51 14.99
CA GLY A 105 -1.33 -10.01 14.02
C GLY A 105 -1.85 -11.23 13.26
N ALA A 106 -2.34 -12.21 13.98
CA ALA A 106 -2.91 -13.43 13.40
C ALA A 106 -4.15 -13.14 12.53
N LEU A 107 -5.01 -12.21 12.97
CA LEU A 107 -6.18 -11.81 12.21
C LEU A 107 -5.81 -11.13 10.87
N ALA A 108 -4.81 -10.25 10.89
CA ALA A 108 -4.34 -9.58 9.65
C ALA A 108 -3.69 -10.57 8.67
N GLU A 109 -3.00 -11.58 9.16
CA GLU A 109 -2.45 -12.66 8.34
C GLU A 109 -3.56 -13.50 7.72
N PHE A 110 -4.54 -13.91 8.53
CA PHE A 110 -5.71 -14.63 8.07
C PHE A 110 -6.49 -13.86 6.98
N GLU A 111 -6.78 -12.58 7.20
CA GLU A 111 -7.46 -11.75 6.18
C GLU A 111 -6.68 -11.72 4.87
N ARG A 112 -5.36 -11.59 4.93
CA ARG A 112 -4.51 -11.60 3.73
C ARG A 112 -4.58 -12.93 2.99
N ASP A 113 -4.54 -14.04 3.71
CA ASP A 113 -4.59 -15.37 3.12
C ASP A 113 -5.94 -15.64 2.47
N VAL A 114 -7.05 -15.26 3.11
CA VAL A 114 -8.39 -15.33 2.52
C VAL A 114 -8.51 -14.51 1.24
N ILE A 115 -7.97 -13.28 1.21
CA ILE A 115 -7.96 -12.44 0.00
C ILE A 115 -7.12 -13.11 -1.11
N ARG A 116 -5.97 -13.67 -0.77
CA ARG A 116 -5.09 -14.38 -1.71
C ARG A 116 -5.79 -15.60 -2.31
N GLU A 117 -6.41 -16.42 -1.48
CA GLU A 117 -7.17 -17.60 -1.92
C GLU A 117 -8.30 -17.22 -2.88
N ARG A 118 -9.11 -16.21 -2.52
CA ARG A 118 -10.19 -15.70 -3.39
C ARG A 118 -9.67 -15.16 -4.71
N THR A 119 -8.54 -14.46 -4.69
CA THR A 119 -7.91 -13.93 -5.90
C THR A 119 -7.43 -15.06 -6.81
N LEU A 120 -6.76 -16.07 -6.26
CA LEU A 120 -6.29 -17.23 -7.02
C LEU A 120 -7.45 -18.04 -7.61
N ALA A 121 -8.51 -18.26 -6.83
CA ALA A 121 -9.72 -18.92 -7.31
C ALA A 121 -10.39 -18.12 -8.44
N GLY A 122 -10.49 -16.79 -8.28
CA GLY A 122 -11.04 -15.90 -9.31
C GLY A 122 -10.21 -15.90 -10.60
N LEU A 123 -8.87 -15.86 -10.48
CA LEU A 123 -7.96 -15.95 -11.64
C LEU A 123 -8.07 -17.33 -12.34
N SER A 124 -8.17 -18.42 -11.59
CA SER A 124 -8.36 -19.75 -12.13
C SER A 124 -9.68 -19.84 -12.91
N ALA A 125 -10.78 -19.36 -12.32
CA ALA A 125 -12.08 -19.32 -12.98
C ALA A 125 -12.12 -18.39 -14.22
N ALA A 126 -11.37 -17.31 -14.22
CA ALA A 126 -11.23 -16.43 -15.38
C ALA A 126 -10.47 -17.11 -16.51
N ARG A 127 -9.36 -17.80 -16.19
CA ARG A 127 -8.55 -18.56 -17.16
C ARG A 127 -9.34 -19.71 -17.78
N SER A 128 -10.11 -20.46 -17.00
CA SER A 128 -10.97 -21.54 -17.53
C SER A 128 -12.06 -21.04 -18.50
N ARG A 129 -12.43 -19.75 -18.40
CA ARG A 129 -13.34 -19.05 -19.33
C ARG A 129 -12.63 -18.36 -20.50
N GLY A 130 -11.33 -18.66 -20.71
CA GLY A 130 -10.52 -18.06 -21.78
C GLY A 130 -10.10 -16.60 -21.54
N ARG A 131 -10.34 -16.04 -20.35
CA ARG A 131 -9.91 -14.68 -20.01
C ARG A 131 -8.46 -14.71 -19.52
N VAL A 132 -7.54 -14.32 -20.39
CA VAL A 132 -6.11 -14.19 -20.07
C VAL A 132 -5.86 -12.76 -19.63
N GLY A 133 -5.36 -12.58 -18.40
CA GLY A 133 -4.94 -11.27 -17.92
C GLY A 133 -3.67 -10.80 -18.63
N GLY A 134 -3.40 -9.52 -18.53
CA GLY A 134 -2.21 -8.89 -19.10
C GLY A 134 -2.55 -7.62 -19.87
N ARG A 135 -1.51 -6.96 -20.39
CA ARG A 135 -1.70 -5.79 -21.25
C ARG A 135 -2.31 -6.23 -22.57
N PRO A 136 -3.40 -5.60 -23.05
CA PRO A 136 -3.99 -5.90 -24.35
C PRO A 136 -2.93 -5.84 -25.46
N ARG A 137 -3.01 -6.75 -26.42
CA ARG A 137 -2.14 -6.71 -27.60
C ARG A 137 -2.39 -5.42 -28.38
N VAL A 138 -1.33 -4.70 -28.71
CA VAL A 138 -1.41 -3.42 -29.48
C VAL A 138 -1.82 -3.71 -30.92
N MET A 139 -1.38 -4.84 -31.46
CA MET A 139 -1.79 -5.34 -32.77
C MET A 139 -2.56 -6.66 -32.60
N ASP A 140 -3.80 -6.66 -33.06
CA ASP A 140 -4.61 -7.87 -33.22
C ASP A 140 -4.25 -8.56 -34.58
N ASP A 141 -4.77 -9.75 -34.78
CA ASP A 141 -4.47 -10.53 -35.99
C ASP A 141 -4.88 -9.79 -37.28
N ARG A 142 -5.92 -8.96 -37.21
CA ARG A 142 -6.34 -8.12 -38.36
C ARG A 142 -5.34 -7.05 -38.68
N LYS A 143 -4.80 -6.35 -37.66
CA LYS A 143 -3.75 -5.36 -37.84
C LYS A 143 -2.45 -5.96 -38.33
N VAL A 144 -2.11 -7.18 -37.88
CA VAL A 144 -0.94 -7.90 -38.38
C VAL A 144 -1.09 -8.27 -39.85
N GLN A 145 -2.25 -8.75 -40.24
CA GLN A 145 -2.58 -9.00 -41.67
C GLN A 145 -2.50 -7.73 -42.51
N LEU A 146 -3.11 -6.65 -42.04
CA LEU A 146 -3.08 -5.36 -42.71
C LEU A 146 -1.64 -4.84 -42.85
N ALA A 147 -0.81 -4.98 -41.79
CA ALA A 147 0.59 -4.62 -41.84
C ALA A 147 1.34 -5.40 -42.95
N LYS A 148 1.09 -6.70 -43.08
CA LYS A 148 1.70 -7.54 -44.11
C LYS A 148 1.29 -7.11 -45.52
N ILE A 149 0.04 -6.77 -45.71
CA ILE A 149 -0.48 -6.29 -47.02
C ILE A 149 0.14 -4.94 -47.37
N LEU A 150 0.14 -3.99 -46.42
CA LEU A 150 0.70 -2.65 -46.68
C LEU A 150 2.22 -2.67 -46.94
N LEU A 151 2.97 -3.56 -46.28
CA LEU A 151 4.40 -3.71 -46.50
C LEU A 151 4.76 -4.46 -47.80
N ALA A 152 3.81 -5.21 -48.39
CA ALA A 152 3.99 -5.87 -49.66
C ALA A 152 3.86 -4.90 -50.86
N ASP A 153 3.27 -3.72 -50.66
CA ASP A 153 3.15 -2.65 -51.62
C ASP A 153 4.40 -1.76 -51.51
N GLU A 154 5.23 -1.72 -52.57
CA GLU A 154 6.46 -0.94 -52.64
C GLU A 154 6.21 0.58 -52.54
N ALA A 155 4.98 1.05 -52.73
CA ALA A 155 4.62 2.44 -52.57
C ALA A 155 4.58 2.90 -51.09
N ASN A 156 4.50 1.97 -50.12
CA ASN A 156 4.42 2.30 -48.72
C ASN A 156 5.77 2.14 -48.01
N SER A 157 6.20 3.18 -47.31
CA SER A 157 7.37 3.07 -46.43
C SER A 157 6.98 2.42 -45.08
N VAL A 158 7.97 1.85 -44.41
CA VAL A 158 7.77 1.28 -43.04
C VAL A 158 7.21 2.34 -42.08
N ASP A 159 7.56 3.60 -42.27
CA ASP A 159 7.07 4.71 -41.45
C ASP A 159 5.60 5.00 -41.70
N ASP A 160 5.16 5.00 -42.94
CA ASP A 160 3.75 5.20 -43.29
C ASP A 160 2.86 4.08 -42.69
N VAL A 161 3.35 2.84 -42.73
CA VAL A 161 2.68 1.69 -42.11
C VAL A 161 2.61 1.84 -40.59
N CYS A 162 3.71 2.28 -39.98
CA CYS A 162 3.74 2.54 -38.52
C CYS A 162 2.77 3.65 -38.12
N GLU A 163 2.69 4.72 -38.88
CA GLU A 163 1.77 5.84 -38.63
C GLU A 163 0.32 5.41 -38.84
N THR A 164 0.00 4.71 -39.92
CA THR A 164 -1.33 4.18 -40.22
C THR A 164 -1.84 3.26 -39.09
N LEU A 165 -1.00 2.35 -38.57
CA LEU A 165 -1.36 1.39 -37.51
C LEU A 165 -1.19 1.96 -36.13
N ARG A 166 -0.61 3.17 -35.99
CA ARG A 166 -0.28 3.84 -34.71
C ARG A 166 0.60 2.99 -33.82
N VAL A 167 1.65 2.41 -34.36
CA VAL A 167 2.63 1.58 -33.65
C VAL A 167 4.06 2.04 -33.93
N SER A 168 4.99 1.76 -33.03
CA SER A 168 6.41 2.00 -33.28
C SER A 168 6.99 0.94 -34.23
N ARG A 169 8.07 1.25 -34.94
CA ARG A 169 8.82 0.30 -35.78
C ARG A 169 9.19 -0.97 -35.01
N ALA A 170 9.65 -0.83 -33.75
CA ALA A 170 10.01 -1.97 -32.90
C ALA A 170 8.80 -2.88 -32.60
N THR A 171 7.61 -2.29 -32.38
CA THR A 171 6.37 -3.03 -32.19
C THR A 171 5.95 -3.74 -33.48
N LEU A 172 5.98 -3.06 -34.62
CA LEU A 172 5.64 -3.63 -35.91
C LEU A 172 6.48 -4.88 -36.21
N TYR A 173 7.81 -4.77 -36.16
CA TYR A 173 8.71 -5.90 -36.42
C TYR A 173 8.57 -7.04 -35.43
N ARG A 174 8.26 -6.78 -34.18
CA ARG A 174 8.01 -7.83 -33.19
C ARG A 174 6.81 -8.70 -33.58
N TYR A 175 5.71 -8.07 -34.00
CA TYR A 175 4.50 -8.78 -34.41
C TYR A 175 4.58 -9.44 -35.80
N LEU A 176 5.47 -8.97 -36.67
CA LEU A 176 5.73 -9.61 -37.97
C LEU A 176 6.62 -10.84 -37.87
N LYS A 177 7.40 -10.99 -36.77
CA LYS A 177 8.25 -12.15 -36.50
C LYS A 177 7.53 -13.30 -35.80
N GLU A 178 6.39 -13.04 -35.14
CA GLU A 178 5.51 -14.05 -34.59
C GLU A 178 4.64 -14.68 -35.71
#